data_db7a4442c6eb5d6460633123b93c0866
#
_entry.id   db7a4442c6eb5d6460633123b93c0866
#
_cell.length_a   1.000
_cell.length_b   1.000
_cell.length_c   1.000
_cell.angle_alpha   90.00
_cell.angle_beta   90.00
_cell.angle_gamma   90.00
#
_symmetry.space_group_name_H-M   'P 1'
#
loop_
_entity.id
_entity.type
_entity.pdbx_description
1 polymer ?
#
loop_
_entity_poly.entity_id
_entity_poly.type
_entity_poly.pdbx_seq_one_letter_code
_entity_poly.pdbx_strand_id
1 'polypeptide(L)'
;MKKDVLFMKNKMLVLSIIIIGLVFTSMMMVGCSDSEANNTKATEKDANDKFTLVEVKELIAEPYVDFISLVGTVKPLQIANLASIEGGKIKQFAKTKGNYVSEGETIVIMDNDVLKANMDVAKAQYDLAEMNFEKQEKIYKENVSSEMAYLQSKYQRDAAKANYELMKVRYNQTFIKAPFSGYIDAKVFEEGEVVSPGAPIVTLINSGTVKVAAGLPENYVSEIKQGNECTITFKDLNDLQVKSRISFMAKSITTNNRTLPIEMM
;
A
#
# COMPACT_ATOMS: atom_id res chain seq x y z
N MET A 1 42.45 -13.21 -33.13
CA MET A 1 41.96 -12.87 -34.49
C MET A 1 40.62 -12.14 -34.57
N LYS A 2 40.11 -11.52 -33.50
CA LYS A 2 38.84 -10.76 -33.54
C LYS A 2 38.98 -9.27 -33.16
N LYS A 3 40.17 -8.82 -32.73
CA LYS A 3 40.43 -7.40 -32.38
C LYS A 3 40.98 -6.56 -33.57
N ASP A 4 41.59 -7.18 -34.54
CA ASP A 4 42.23 -6.46 -35.63
C ASP A 4 41.29 -6.03 -36.76
N VAL A 5 40.14 -6.70 -36.88
CA VAL A 5 39.09 -6.38 -37.88
C VAL A 5 38.29 -5.14 -37.49
N LEU A 6 38.12 -4.88 -36.18
CA LEU A 6 37.36 -3.72 -35.69
C LEU A 6 38.20 -2.42 -35.82
N PHE A 7 39.52 -2.49 -35.73
CA PHE A 7 40.41 -1.33 -35.84
C PHE A 7 40.57 -0.85 -37.27
N MET A 8 40.54 -1.76 -38.27
CA MET A 8 40.58 -1.42 -39.70
C MET A 8 39.25 -0.76 -40.17
N LYS A 9 38.11 -1.17 -39.66
CA LYS A 9 36.80 -0.57 -40.02
C LYS A 9 36.69 0.90 -39.61
N ASN A 10 37.25 1.27 -38.45
CA ASN A 10 37.21 2.65 -37.95
C ASN A 10 38.16 3.57 -38.74
N LYS A 11 39.32 3.08 -39.20
CA LYS A 11 40.23 3.88 -40.04
C LYS A 11 39.65 4.18 -41.42
N MET A 12 38.92 3.22 -42.00
CA MET A 12 38.28 3.45 -43.31
C MET A 12 37.12 4.46 -43.22
N LEU A 13 36.40 4.49 -42.10
CA LEU A 13 35.28 5.41 -41.88
C LEU A 13 35.77 6.85 -41.69
N VAL A 14 36.86 7.05 -40.96
CA VAL A 14 37.49 8.37 -40.75
C VAL A 14 38.10 8.90 -42.07
N LEU A 15 38.70 8.04 -42.91
CA LEU A 15 39.25 8.45 -44.20
C LEU A 15 38.14 8.87 -45.19
N SER A 16 36.97 8.21 -45.14
CA SER A 16 35.81 8.56 -45.99
C SER A 16 35.23 9.93 -45.63
N ILE A 17 35.18 10.28 -44.34
CA ILE A 17 34.66 11.57 -43.86
C ILE A 17 35.61 12.72 -44.24
N ILE A 18 36.93 12.51 -44.23
CA ILE A 18 37.92 13.52 -44.62
C ILE A 18 37.85 13.82 -46.14
N ILE A 19 37.61 12.81 -46.97
CA ILE A 19 37.50 12.97 -48.43
C ILE A 19 36.22 13.71 -48.81
N ILE A 20 35.09 13.46 -48.11
CA ILE A 20 33.80 14.16 -48.29
C ILE A 20 33.92 15.63 -47.87
N GLY A 21 34.66 15.93 -46.77
CA GLY A 21 34.92 17.30 -46.33
C GLY A 21 35.76 18.13 -47.29
N LEU A 22 36.72 17.49 -48.00
CA LEU A 22 37.59 18.19 -48.95
C LEU A 22 36.91 18.53 -50.29
N VAL A 23 35.86 17.76 -50.66
CA VAL A 23 35.08 18.03 -51.90
C VAL A 23 34.08 19.16 -51.68
N PHE A 24 33.57 19.33 -50.42
CA PHE A 24 32.58 20.38 -50.10
C PHE A 24 33.21 21.78 -50.00
N THR A 25 34.51 21.91 -49.72
CA THR A 25 35.24 23.21 -49.64
C THR A 25 35.66 23.76 -50.98
N SER A 26 35.62 22.95 -52.06
CA SER A 26 36.03 23.38 -53.41
C SER A 26 34.89 24.02 -54.24
N MET A 27 33.65 24.10 -53.75
CA MET A 27 32.52 24.54 -54.57
C MET A 27 31.99 25.94 -54.20
N MET A 28 32.72 26.72 -53.39
CA MET A 28 32.29 28.06 -52.95
C MET A 28 33.24 29.18 -53.42
N MET A 29 33.79 29.11 -54.62
CA MET A 29 34.54 30.22 -55.18
C MET A 29 34.27 30.37 -56.67
N VAL A 30 33.09 30.86 -57.09
CA VAL A 30 32.91 31.55 -58.40
C VAL A 30 31.74 32.49 -58.27
N GLY A 31 31.97 33.77 -58.50
CA GLY A 31 30.90 34.72 -58.91
C GLY A 31 30.89 36.07 -58.22
N CYS A 32 31.94 36.90 -58.39
CA CYS A 32 31.78 38.34 -58.41
C CYS A 32 31.78 38.79 -59.85
N SER A 33 30.79 39.52 -60.27
CA SER A 33 30.80 40.31 -61.50
C SER A 33 30.04 41.64 -61.24
N ASP A 34 30.83 42.72 -61.34
CA ASP A 34 30.35 44.10 -61.33
C ASP A 34 29.43 44.42 -62.53
N SER A 35 28.46 45.29 -62.37
CA SER A 35 28.08 46.24 -63.38
C SER A 35 27.27 47.41 -62.81
N GLU A 36 27.89 48.51 -62.91
CA GLU A 36 27.55 49.89 -63.30
C GLU A 36 26.18 50.47 -62.98
N ALA A 37 26.32 51.63 -62.35
CA ALA A 37 25.32 52.63 -62.13
C ALA A 37 24.63 53.10 -63.44
N ASN A 38 23.30 53.20 -63.42
CA ASN A 38 22.60 54.10 -64.31
C ASN A 38 21.47 54.84 -63.59
N ASN A 39 21.63 56.14 -63.64
CA ASN A 39 20.85 57.17 -63.03
C ASN A 39 19.57 57.37 -63.83
N THR A 40 18.40 57.17 -63.31
CA THR A 40 17.16 57.63 -63.96
C THR A 40 16.08 58.02 -62.95
N LYS A 41 15.88 59.29 -62.89
CA LYS A 41 14.66 60.06 -62.49
C LYS A 41 13.60 59.45 -61.58
N ALA A 42 13.42 60.17 -60.51
CA ALA A 42 12.26 60.10 -59.61
C ALA A 42 10.93 60.15 -60.41
N THR A 43 10.11 59.18 -60.18
CA THR A 43 8.70 59.25 -60.38
C THR A 43 8.05 58.95 -59.01
N GLU A 44 7.46 59.98 -58.43
CA GLU A 44 6.60 59.81 -57.28
C GLU A 44 5.50 58.81 -57.63
N LYS A 45 5.56 57.66 -57.02
CA LYS A 45 4.41 56.75 -57.05
C LYS A 45 3.88 56.73 -55.64
N ASP A 46 2.71 57.30 -55.48
CA ASP A 46 1.88 57.11 -54.25
C ASP A 46 1.89 55.70 -53.85
N ALA A 47 2.73 55.40 -52.89
CA ALA A 47 2.63 54.15 -52.13
C ALA A 47 1.53 54.31 -51.11
N ASN A 48 0.33 53.89 -51.51
CA ASN A 48 -0.77 53.64 -50.58
C ASN A 48 -0.37 52.40 -49.75
N ASP A 49 0.58 52.60 -48.87
CA ASP A 49 0.99 51.58 -47.88
C ASP A 49 -0.23 51.36 -46.97
N LYS A 50 -1.01 50.32 -47.30
CA LYS A 50 -2.04 49.80 -46.38
C LYS A 50 -1.32 49.22 -45.17
N PHE A 51 -1.10 50.07 -44.19
CA PHE A 51 -0.65 49.58 -42.87
C PHE A 51 -1.77 48.73 -42.30
N THR A 52 -1.49 47.44 -42.13
CA THR A 52 -2.37 46.56 -41.39
C THR A 52 -2.17 46.87 -39.92
N LEU A 53 -3.20 47.41 -39.27
CA LEU A 53 -3.22 47.58 -37.84
C LEU A 53 -3.16 46.20 -37.21
N VAL A 54 -2.09 45.94 -36.47
CA VAL A 54 -1.93 44.72 -35.65
C VAL A 54 -1.96 45.12 -34.18
N GLU A 55 -2.78 44.46 -33.40
CA GLU A 55 -2.80 44.61 -31.97
C GLU A 55 -1.69 43.70 -31.38
N VAL A 56 -0.73 44.31 -30.73
CA VAL A 56 0.36 43.57 -30.05
C VAL A 56 0.05 43.52 -28.58
N LYS A 57 -0.11 42.33 -28.06
CA LYS A 57 -0.27 42.09 -26.63
C LYS A 57 1.05 41.57 -26.07
N GLU A 58 1.59 42.25 -25.07
CA GLU A 58 2.74 41.79 -24.32
C GLU A 58 2.32 40.56 -23.53
N LEU A 59 2.98 39.42 -23.77
CA LEU A 59 2.79 38.19 -23.00
C LEU A 59 3.65 38.25 -21.76
N ILE A 60 3.03 38.50 -20.62
CA ILE A 60 3.65 38.40 -19.33
C ILE A 60 3.64 36.93 -18.95
N ALA A 61 4.78 36.37 -18.52
CA ALA A 61 4.88 35.01 -18.04
C ALA A 61 4.08 34.89 -16.72
N GLU A 62 2.96 34.19 -16.75
CA GLU A 62 2.18 33.84 -15.58
C GLU A 62 2.53 32.42 -15.12
N PRO A 63 2.53 32.14 -13.79
CA PRO A 63 2.75 30.79 -13.32
C PRO A 63 1.61 29.87 -13.80
N TYR A 64 1.96 28.89 -14.63
CA TYR A 64 1.03 27.87 -15.11
C TYR A 64 1.05 26.70 -14.13
N VAL A 65 -0.13 26.31 -13.66
CA VAL A 65 -0.29 25.11 -12.82
C VAL A 65 -0.96 24.04 -13.66
N ASP A 66 -0.24 22.94 -13.87
CA ASP A 66 -0.78 21.76 -14.53
C ASP A 66 -1.39 20.80 -13.52
N PHE A 67 -2.50 20.19 -13.85
CA PHE A 67 -3.22 19.25 -13.01
C PHE A 67 -3.32 17.89 -13.68
N ILE A 68 -2.91 16.86 -12.93
CA ILE A 68 -3.08 15.48 -13.33
C ILE A 68 -4.40 14.96 -12.73
N SER A 69 -5.37 14.64 -13.59
CA SER A 69 -6.64 14.07 -13.17
C SER A 69 -6.57 12.55 -13.14
N LEU A 70 -6.86 11.96 -11.99
CA LEU A 70 -6.87 10.52 -11.76
C LEU A 70 -8.25 10.07 -11.28
N VAL A 71 -8.66 8.88 -11.68
CA VAL A 71 -9.84 8.23 -11.10
C VAL A 71 -9.41 7.42 -9.88
N GLY A 72 -10.05 7.70 -8.75
CA GLY A 72 -9.81 7.00 -7.49
C GLY A 72 -11.02 6.20 -7.03
N THR A 73 -10.75 5.16 -6.25
CA THR A 73 -11.76 4.35 -5.58
C THR A 73 -11.70 4.59 -4.08
N VAL A 74 -12.83 4.90 -3.47
CA VAL A 74 -12.96 5.03 -2.02
C VAL A 74 -12.91 3.63 -1.39
N LYS A 75 -12.07 3.46 -0.38
CA LYS A 75 -11.94 2.21 0.38
C LYS A 75 -11.97 2.51 1.87
N PRO A 76 -12.49 1.61 2.69
CA PRO A 76 -12.35 1.71 4.15
C PRO A 76 -10.87 1.74 4.52
N LEU A 77 -10.54 2.41 5.62
CA LEU A 77 -9.16 2.45 6.12
C LEU A 77 -8.66 1.05 6.47
N GLN A 78 -9.50 0.26 7.12
CA GLN A 78 -9.18 -1.09 7.56
C GLN A 78 -10.29 -2.07 7.17
N ILE A 79 -9.89 -3.25 6.70
CA ILE A 79 -10.77 -4.39 6.42
C ILE A 79 -10.11 -5.60 7.06
N ALA A 80 -10.87 -6.38 7.83
CA ALA A 80 -10.42 -7.65 8.38
C ALA A 80 -11.40 -8.77 8.05
N ASN A 81 -10.89 -9.85 7.47
CA ASN A 81 -11.61 -11.10 7.32
C ASN A 81 -11.32 -11.97 8.54
N LEU A 82 -12.28 -12.05 9.44
CA LEU A 82 -12.17 -12.79 10.70
C LEU A 82 -12.46 -14.27 10.43
N ALA A 83 -11.52 -15.11 10.80
CA ALA A 83 -11.57 -16.56 10.59
C ALA A 83 -11.49 -17.30 11.93
N SER A 84 -12.01 -18.53 11.97
CA SER A 84 -11.80 -19.43 13.10
C SER A 84 -10.41 -20.07 13.02
N ILE A 85 -9.66 -20.02 14.12
CA ILE A 85 -8.33 -20.65 14.21
C ILE A 85 -8.47 -22.17 14.43
N GLU A 86 -9.34 -22.57 15.38
CA GLU A 86 -9.53 -23.97 15.74
C GLU A 86 -10.52 -24.70 14.81
N GLY A 87 -11.34 -23.97 14.03
CA GLY A 87 -12.47 -24.53 13.29
C GLY A 87 -13.60 -25.01 14.21
N GLY A 88 -14.52 -25.79 13.66
CA GLY A 88 -15.62 -26.37 14.42
C GLY A 88 -16.99 -25.78 14.08
N LYS A 89 -18.02 -26.11 14.88
CA LYS A 89 -19.39 -25.65 14.68
C LYS A 89 -19.57 -24.23 15.22
N ILE A 90 -20.26 -23.37 14.48
CA ILE A 90 -20.67 -22.04 14.96
C ILE A 90 -21.82 -22.23 15.94
N LYS A 91 -21.60 -21.81 17.20
CA LYS A 91 -22.62 -21.88 18.25
C LYS A 91 -23.63 -20.74 18.11
N GLN A 92 -23.10 -19.51 17.99
CA GLN A 92 -23.96 -18.34 17.80
C GLN A 92 -23.16 -17.13 17.29
N PHE A 93 -23.86 -16.20 16.65
CA PHE A 93 -23.37 -14.86 16.35
C PHE A 93 -23.84 -13.89 17.45
N ALA A 94 -22.91 -13.34 18.23
CA ALA A 94 -23.22 -12.30 19.20
C ALA A 94 -23.63 -10.97 18.52
N LYS A 95 -23.13 -10.77 17.29
CA LYS A 95 -23.44 -9.61 16.43
C LYS A 95 -23.66 -10.06 15.00
N THR A 96 -24.57 -9.39 14.30
CA THR A 96 -24.96 -9.73 12.94
C THR A 96 -24.52 -8.67 11.93
N LYS A 97 -24.67 -8.94 10.64
CA LYS A 97 -24.37 -8.01 9.54
C LYS A 97 -25.04 -6.64 9.78
N GLY A 98 -24.29 -5.57 9.56
CA GLY A 98 -24.72 -4.18 9.75
C GLY A 98 -24.52 -3.65 11.18
N ASN A 99 -24.26 -4.51 12.18
CA ASN A 99 -24.04 -4.06 13.56
C ASN A 99 -22.66 -3.44 13.72
N TYR A 100 -22.59 -2.40 14.55
CA TYR A 100 -21.34 -1.84 15.03
C TYR A 100 -20.77 -2.71 16.15
N VAL A 101 -19.47 -2.89 16.16
CA VAL A 101 -18.71 -3.60 17.19
C VAL A 101 -17.50 -2.76 17.63
N SER A 102 -17.20 -2.84 18.91
CA SER A 102 -16.01 -2.22 19.49
C SER A 102 -14.82 -3.17 19.43
N GLU A 103 -13.61 -2.63 19.43
CA GLU A 103 -12.37 -3.42 19.51
C GLU A 103 -12.41 -4.37 20.72
N GLY A 104 -12.02 -5.63 20.53
CA GLY A 104 -12.05 -6.68 21.54
C GLY A 104 -13.42 -7.31 21.79
N GLU A 105 -14.51 -6.77 21.23
CA GLU A 105 -15.86 -7.32 21.38
C GLU A 105 -16.00 -8.64 20.63
N THR A 106 -16.66 -9.63 21.25
CA THR A 106 -16.90 -10.93 20.64
C THR A 106 -18.00 -10.84 19.60
N ILE A 107 -17.71 -11.30 18.38
CA ILE A 107 -18.63 -11.32 17.24
C ILE A 107 -19.22 -12.70 17.04
N VAL A 108 -18.37 -13.75 17.10
CA VAL A 108 -18.79 -15.14 16.88
C VAL A 108 -18.32 -16.00 18.04
N ILE A 109 -19.14 -16.92 18.45
CA ILE A 109 -18.85 -17.93 19.46
C ILE A 109 -18.91 -19.29 18.77
N MET A 110 -17.77 -20.00 18.75
CA MET A 110 -17.69 -21.37 18.29
C MET A 110 -18.18 -22.33 19.38
N ASP A 111 -18.55 -23.54 19.00
CA ASP A 111 -18.84 -24.60 19.97
C ASP A 111 -17.53 -24.93 20.73
N ASN A 112 -17.56 -24.65 22.03
CA ASN A 112 -16.39 -24.68 22.87
C ASN A 112 -16.54 -25.56 24.11
N ASP A 113 -17.58 -26.35 24.20
CA ASP A 113 -17.93 -27.13 25.40
C ASP A 113 -16.80 -28.14 25.73
N VAL A 114 -16.23 -28.83 24.74
CA VAL A 114 -15.11 -29.75 24.91
C VAL A 114 -13.83 -29.01 25.32
N LEU A 115 -13.52 -27.89 24.67
CA LEU A 115 -12.33 -27.11 24.97
C LEU A 115 -12.39 -26.48 26.35
N LYS A 116 -13.61 -26.07 26.78
CA LYS A 116 -13.85 -25.60 28.14
C LYS A 116 -13.61 -26.70 29.17
N ALA A 117 -14.17 -27.91 28.95
CA ALA A 117 -13.95 -29.04 29.84
C ALA A 117 -12.47 -29.40 29.97
N ASN A 118 -11.72 -29.42 28.86
CA ASN A 118 -10.28 -29.67 28.87
C ASN A 118 -9.51 -28.59 29.64
N MET A 119 -9.86 -27.32 29.48
CA MET A 119 -9.29 -26.22 30.24
C MET A 119 -9.57 -26.35 31.74
N ASP A 120 -10.81 -26.72 32.12
CA ASP A 120 -11.20 -26.89 33.51
C ASP A 120 -10.44 -28.06 34.17
N VAL A 121 -10.23 -29.19 33.46
CA VAL A 121 -9.38 -30.30 33.91
C VAL A 121 -7.93 -29.86 34.10
N ALA A 122 -7.35 -29.17 33.12
CA ALA A 122 -5.98 -28.66 33.21
C ALA A 122 -5.81 -27.65 34.34
N LYS A 123 -6.84 -26.82 34.60
CA LYS A 123 -6.87 -25.91 35.74
C LYS A 123 -6.83 -26.65 37.05
N ALA A 124 -7.67 -27.68 37.25
CA ALA A 124 -7.67 -28.48 38.47
C ALA A 124 -6.33 -29.17 38.75
N GLN A 125 -5.65 -29.63 37.68
CA GLN A 125 -4.29 -30.18 37.77
C GLN A 125 -3.26 -29.12 38.20
N TYR A 126 -3.35 -27.92 37.63
CA TYR A 126 -2.49 -26.80 38.01
C TYR A 126 -2.73 -26.41 39.49
N ASP A 127 -3.99 -26.23 39.90
CA ASP A 127 -4.38 -25.83 41.25
C ASP A 127 -3.83 -26.88 42.30
N LEU A 128 -3.89 -28.17 42.00
CA LEU A 128 -3.32 -29.24 42.82
C LEU A 128 -1.77 -29.14 42.91
N ALA A 129 -1.12 -28.93 41.73
CA ALA A 129 0.35 -28.82 41.68
C ALA A 129 0.84 -27.54 42.41
N GLU A 130 0.11 -26.41 42.28
CA GLU A 130 0.38 -25.18 43.02
C GLU A 130 0.31 -25.39 44.54
N MET A 131 -0.77 -25.99 45.01
CA MET A 131 -0.96 -26.31 46.45
C MET A 131 0.18 -27.22 46.98
N ASN A 132 0.60 -28.22 46.20
CA ASN A 132 1.69 -29.10 46.58
C ASN A 132 3.03 -28.37 46.62
N PHE A 133 3.27 -27.48 45.64
CA PHE A 133 4.46 -26.64 45.59
C PHE A 133 4.50 -25.69 46.80
N GLU A 134 3.42 -24.98 47.12
CA GLU A 134 3.35 -24.06 48.28
C GLU A 134 3.68 -24.77 49.59
N LYS A 135 3.13 -25.99 49.80
CA LYS A 135 3.43 -26.80 50.98
C LYS A 135 4.93 -27.20 51.00
N GLN A 136 5.46 -27.65 49.86
CA GLN A 136 6.84 -28.07 49.75
C GLN A 136 7.83 -26.90 49.91
N GLU A 137 7.48 -25.73 49.38
CA GLU A 137 8.26 -24.48 49.55
C GLU A 137 8.36 -24.08 51.04
N LYS A 138 7.24 -24.18 51.78
CA LYS A 138 7.19 -23.88 53.19
C LYS A 138 8.10 -24.81 54.00
N ILE A 139 8.00 -26.14 53.77
CA ILE A 139 8.83 -27.15 54.46
C ILE A 139 10.30 -26.98 54.11
N TYR A 140 10.61 -26.58 52.85
CA TYR A 140 11.99 -26.31 52.42
C TYR A 140 12.57 -25.07 53.13
N LYS A 141 11.78 -23.98 53.25
CA LYS A 141 12.19 -22.76 53.99
C LYS A 141 12.43 -23.03 55.48
N GLU A 142 11.75 -24.02 56.05
CA GLU A 142 11.97 -24.48 57.42
C GLU A 142 13.15 -25.45 57.55
N ASN A 143 13.92 -25.69 56.43
CA ASN A 143 15.05 -26.64 56.37
C ASN A 143 14.71 -28.10 56.68
N VAL A 144 13.45 -28.52 56.50
CA VAL A 144 12.95 -29.85 56.77
C VAL A 144 12.90 -30.72 55.51
N SER A 145 12.98 -30.13 54.33
CA SER A 145 12.92 -30.83 53.05
C SER A 145 14.21 -30.68 52.25
N SER A 146 14.47 -31.65 51.35
CA SER A 146 15.61 -31.56 50.42
C SER A 146 15.35 -30.56 49.28
N GLU A 147 16.39 -29.93 48.78
CA GLU A 147 16.33 -29.08 47.61
C GLU A 147 15.74 -29.80 46.37
N MET A 148 16.09 -31.09 46.21
CA MET A 148 15.57 -31.91 45.12
C MET A 148 14.04 -32.02 45.18
N ALA A 149 13.44 -32.25 46.34
CA ALA A 149 11.99 -32.34 46.50
C ALA A 149 11.29 -30.97 46.23
N TYR A 150 11.91 -29.88 46.66
CA TYR A 150 11.46 -28.52 46.35
C TYR A 150 11.50 -28.26 44.84
N LEU A 151 12.61 -28.50 44.15
CA LEU A 151 12.76 -28.30 42.71
C LEU A 151 11.79 -29.19 41.92
N GLN A 152 11.63 -30.46 42.34
CA GLN A 152 10.66 -31.36 41.70
C GLN A 152 9.23 -30.81 41.76
N SER A 153 8.77 -30.34 42.91
CA SER A 153 7.44 -29.76 43.08
C SER A 153 7.26 -28.46 42.26
N LYS A 154 8.31 -27.62 42.20
CA LYS A 154 8.35 -26.41 41.40
C LYS A 154 8.19 -26.71 39.91
N TYR A 155 8.98 -27.62 39.35
CA TYR A 155 8.88 -27.94 37.94
C TYR A 155 7.59 -28.67 37.59
N GLN A 156 7.01 -29.46 38.51
CA GLN A 156 5.72 -30.09 38.32
C GLN A 156 4.60 -29.05 38.27
N ARG A 157 4.61 -28.01 39.14
CA ARG A 157 3.71 -26.90 39.13
C ARG A 157 3.86 -26.11 37.81
N ASP A 158 5.11 -25.80 37.38
CA ASP A 158 5.38 -25.01 36.17
C ASP A 158 4.90 -25.75 34.92
N ALA A 159 5.05 -27.07 34.86
CA ALA A 159 4.53 -27.89 33.76
C ALA A 159 3.01 -27.92 33.73
N ALA A 160 2.34 -28.07 34.88
CA ALA A 160 0.90 -28.04 34.99
C ALA A 160 0.33 -26.66 34.61
N LYS A 161 1.01 -25.57 35.03
CA LYS A 161 0.67 -24.19 34.65
C LYS A 161 0.74 -23.99 33.15
N ALA A 162 1.83 -24.42 32.51
CA ALA A 162 2.00 -24.31 31.07
C ALA A 162 0.90 -25.05 30.30
N ASN A 163 0.51 -26.25 30.77
CA ASN A 163 -0.60 -26.99 30.17
C ASN A 163 -1.94 -26.27 30.33
N TYR A 164 -2.23 -25.74 31.50
CA TYR A 164 -3.45 -24.93 31.74
C TYR A 164 -3.49 -23.70 30.82
N GLU A 165 -2.39 -22.94 30.71
CA GLU A 165 -2.33 -21.76 29.85
C GLU A 165 -2.52 -22.14 28.36
N LEU A 166 -2.00 -23.27 27.91
CA LEU A 166 -2.24 -23.78 26.56
C LEU A 166 -3.73 -24.04 26.31
N MET A 167 -4.40 -24.76 27.24
CA MET A 167 -5.83 -25.06 27.10
C MET A 167 -6.68 -23.78 27.15
N LYS A 168 -6.31 -22.84 28.01
CA LYS A 168 -6.95 -21.53 28.11
C LYS A 168 -6.83 -20.71 26.81
N VAL A 169 -5.67 -20.72 26.15
CA VAL A 169 -5.50 -20.06 24.85
C VAL A 169 -6.41 -20.68 23.81
N ARG A 170 -6.45 -22.02 23.71
CA ARG A 170 -7.35 -22.73 22.79
C ARG A 170 -8.83 -22.41 23.03
N TYR A 171 -9.25 -22.43 24.28
CA TYR A 171 -10.62 -22.05 24.65
C TYR A 171 -10.91 -20.59 24.24
N ASN A 172 -9.99 -19.66 24.48
CA ASN A 172 -10.16 -18.27 24.11
C ASN A 172 -10.22 -18.04 22.59
N GLN A 173 -9.57 -18.88 21.80
CA GLN A 173 -9.60 -18.85 20.33
C GLN A 173 -10.96 -19.23 19.73
N THR A 174 -11.85 -19.82 20.53
CA THR A 174 -13.24 -20.09 20.11
C THR A 174 -14.13 -18.84 20.11
N PHE A 175 -13.68 -17.75 20.72
CA PHE A 175 -14.34 -16.44 20.69
C PHE A 175 -13.67 -15.57 19.65
N ILE A 176 -14.31 -15.40 18.50
CA ILE A 176 -13.80 -14.53 17.44
C ILE A 176 -14.14 -13.09 17.79
N LYS A 177 -13.10 -12.30 18.04
CA LYS A 177 -13.20 -10.90 18.51
C LYS A 177 -12.84 -9.92 17.42
N ALA A 178 -13.38 -8.70 17.52
CA ALA A 178 -13.05 -7.59 16.64
C ALA A 178 -11.61 -7.08 16.90
N PRO A 179 -10.72 -7.04 15.89
CA PRO A 179 -9.37 -6.50 16.03
C PRO A 179 -9.33 -4.96 16.06
N PHE A 180 -10.39 -4.31 15.64
CA PHE A 180 -10.63 -2.86 15.69
C PHE A 180 -12.13 -2.58 15.70
N SER A 181 -12.49 -1.37 16.07
CA SER A 181 -13.90 -0.94 16.06
C SER A 181 -14.39 -0.69 14.64
N GLY A 182 -15.60 -1.18 14.30
CA GLY A 182 -16.14 -1.06 12.96
C GLY A 182 -17.52 -1.69 12.79
N TYR A 183 -17.91 -1.90 11.54
CA TYR A 183 -19.20 -2.52 11.17
C TYR A 183 -18.97 -3.89 10.54
N ILE A 184 -19.86 -4.81 10.83
CA ILE A 184 -19.89 -6.12 10.19
C ILE A 184 -20.48 -5.95 8.78
N ASP A 185 -19.63 -6.12 7.75
CA ASP A 185 -20.00 -5.95 6.33
C ASP A 185 -20.61 -7.22 5.75
N ALA A 186 -19.98 -8.36 6.01
CA ALA A 186 -20.44 -9.65 5.49
C ALA A 186 -20.34 -10.75 6.54
N LYS A 187 -21.28 -11.67 6.45
CA LYS A 187 -21.30 -12.95 7.17
C LYS A 187 -21.34 -14.08 6.12
N VAL A 188 -20.41 -15.01 6.18
CA VAL A 188 -20.23 -16.07 5.17
C VAL A 188 -20.95 -17.35 5.55
N PHE A 189 -21.07 -17.63 6.86
CA PHE A 189 -21.66 -18.85 7.40
C PHE A 189 -22.85 -18.52 8.32
N GLU A 190 -23.70 -19.51 8.55
CA GLU A 190 -24.84 -19.42 9.46
C GLU A 190 -24.59 -20.14 10.79
N GLU A 191 -25.44 -19.87 11.80
CA GLU A 191 -25.41 -20.60 13.08
C GLU A 191 -25.69 -22.08 12.85
N GLY A 192 -24.91 -22.92 13.50
CA GLY A 192 -25.01 -24.37 13.37
C GLY A 192 -24.15 -24.98 12.27
N GLU A 193 -23.58 -24.18 11.37
CA GLU A 193 -22.67 -24.67 10.35
C GLU A 193 -21.29 -25.01 10.92
N VAL A 194 -20.60 -25.95 10.27
CA VAL A 194 -19.25 -26.37 10.62
C VAL A 194 -18.26 -25.71 9.66
N VAL A 195 -17.25 -25.04 10.21
CA VAL A 195 -16.22 -24.34 9.45
C VAL A 195 -14.85 -24.96 9.67
N SER A 196 -14.04 -24.97 8.62
CA SER A 196 -12.65 -25.43 8.69
C SER A 196 -11.77 -24.37 9.32
N PRO A 197 -10.63 -24.75 9.95
CA PRO A 197 -9.64 -23.81 10.43
C PRO A 197 -9.17 -22.86 9.30
N GLY A 198 -9.09 -21.57 9.58
CA GLY A 198 -8.68 -20.54 8.63
C GLY A 198 -9.77 -20.05 7.67
N ALA A 199 -10.97 -20.66 7.67
CA ALA A 199 -12.09 -20.20 6.85
C ALA A 199 -12.59 -18.82 7.34
N PRO A 200 -12.73 -17.80 6.45
CA PRO A 200 -13.26 -16.50 6.81
C PRO A 200 -14.75 -16.61 7.14
N ILE A 201 -15.14 -16.13 8.30
CA ILE A 201 -16.54 -16.21 8.78
C ILE A 201 -17.24 -14.85 8.67
N VAL A 202 -16.51 -13.77 9.01
CA VAL A 202 -17.06 -12.41 9.08
C VAL A 202 -16.06 -11.44 8.48
N THR A 203 -16.55 -10.50 7.69
CA THR A 203 -15.77 -9.34 7.24
C THR A 203 -16.12 -8.13 8.09
N LEU A 204 -15.13 -7.55 8.73
CA LEU A 204 -15.23 -6.32 9.54
C LEU A 204 -14.59 -5.17 8.78
N ILE A 205 -15.27 -4.02 8.71
CA ILE A 205 -14.78 -2.81 8.06
C ILE A 205 -14.80 -1.62 9.02
N ASN A 206 -13.76 -0.82 8.98
CA ASN A 206 -13.76 0.50 9.62
C ASN A 206 -14.17 1.54 8.56
N SER A 207 -15.43 2.01 8.64
CA SER A 207 -15.99 3.02 7.75
C SER A 207 -15.93 4.45 8.32
N GLY A 208 -15.45 4.62 9.55
CA GLY A 208 -15.30 5.94 10.17
C GLY A 208 -14.23 6.81 9.51
N THR A 209 -13.22 6.18 8.90
CA THR A 209 -12.20 6.82 8.10
C THR A 209 -12.07 6.06 6.78
N VAL A 210 -12.01 6.81 5.70
CA VAL A 210 -11.86 6.25 4.36
C VAL A 210 -10.55 6.72 3.74
N LYS A 211 -10.01 5.92 2.83
CA LYS A 211 -8.90 6.30 1.97
C LYS A 211 -9.32 6.22 0.51
N VAL A 212 -8.74 7.05 -0.32
CA VAL A 212 -8.93 6.98 -1.78
C VAL A 212 -7.70 6.35 -2.39
N ALA A 213 -7.90 5.25 -3.09
CA ALA A 213 -6.84 4.55 -3.85
C ALA A 213 -6.96 4.92 -5.32
N ALA A 214 -5.85 5.32 -5.94
CA ALA A 214 -5.76 5.65 -7.35
C ALA A 214 -4.50 5.06 -7.99
N GLY A 215 -4.48 4.94 -9.32
CA GLY A 215 -3.30 4.54 -10.08
C GLY A 215 -2.65 5.75 -10.72
N LEU A 216 -1.42 6.07 -10.34
CA LEU A 216 -0.61 7.11 -10.99
C LEU A 216 0.06 6.53 -12.23
N PRO A 217 -0.16 7.08 -13.45
CA PRO A 217 0.52 6.61 -14.65
C PRO A 217 2.05 6.77 -14.57
N GLU A 218 2.79 5.86 -15.19
CA GLU A 218 4.24 5.77 -15.11
C GLU A 218 4.96 7.07 -15.52
N ASN A 219 4.43 7.79 -16.49
CA ASN A 219 5.01 9.05 -16.99
C ASN A 219 5.05 10.18 -15.95
N TYR A 220 4.22 10.12 -14.90
CA TYR A 220 4.18 11.15 -13.85
C TYR A 220 4.87 10.75 -12.54
N VAL A 221 5.43 9.54 -12.48
CA VAL A 221 6.06 9.02 -11.24
C VAL A 221 7.28 9.84 -10.80
N SER A 222 7.99 10.49 -11.74
CA SER A 222 9.13 11.35 -11.42
C SER A 222 8.72 12.69 -10.81
N GLU A 223 7.52 13.18 -11.10
CA GLU A 223 7.04 14.50 -10.71
C GLU A 223 6.25 14.46 -9.40
N ILE A 224 5.53 13.38 -9.16
CA ILE A 224 4.67 13.21 -7.99
C ILE A 224 5.41 12.46 -6.88
N LYS A 225 5.31 12.98 -5.65
CA LYS A 225 5.94 12.40 -4.45
C LYS A 225 4.92 12.21 -3.33
N GLN A 226 5.22 11.29 -2.43
CA GLN A 226 4.48 11.17 -1.18
C GLN A 226 4.50 12.51 -0.43
N GLY A 227 3.36 12.93 0.09
CA GLY A 227 3.18 14.23 0.76
C GLY A 227 2.68 15.34 -0.16
N ASN A 228 2.67 15.17 -1.49
CA ASN A 228 2.10 16.17 -2.39
C ASN A 228 0.60 16.38 -2.08
N GLU A 229 0.17 17.63 -2.18
CA GLU A 229 -1.24 18.01 -2.00
C GLU A 229 -2.05 17.60 -3.21
N CYS A 230 -3.26 17.15 -2.97
CA CYS A 230 -4.23 16.79 -4.00
C CYS A 230 -5.63 17.23 -3.58
N THR A 231 -6.50 17.41 -4.57
CA THR A 231 -7.92 17.68 -4.35
C THR A 231 -8.72 16.47 -4.83
N ILE A 232 -9.51 15.90 -3.94
CA ILE A 232 -10.40 14.79 -4.24
C ILE A 232 -11.79 15.36 -4.46
N THR A 233 -12.36 15.12 -5.65
CA THR A 233 -13.71 15.57 -6.01
C THR A 233 -14.65 14.37 -6.06
N PHE A 234 -15.70 14.40 -5.25
CA PHE A 234 -16.74 13.37 -5.20
C PHE A 234 -17.95 13.82 -6.04
N LYS A 235 -18.02 13.35 -7.30
CA LYS A 235 -19.08 13.72 -8.24
C LYS A 235 -20.48 13.37 -7.75
N ASP A 236 -20.62 12.20 -7.09
CA ASP A 236 -21.89 11.71 -6.57
C ASP A 236 -22.39 12.47 -5.32
N LEU A 237 -21.53 13.32 -4.73
CA LEU A 237 -21.84 14.14 -3.56
C LEU A 237 -21.86 15.65 -3.91
N ASN A 238 -22.53 16.01 -5.00
CA ASN A 238 -22.65 17.39 -5.48
C ASN A 238 -21.28 18.08 -5.70
N ASP A 239 -20.32 17.37 -6.31
CA ASP A 239 -18.95 17.83 -6.55
C ASP A 239 -18.22 18.29 -5.27
N LEU A 240 -18.49 17.63 -4.15
CA LEU A 240 -17.79 17.89 -2.91
C LEU A 240 -16.27 17.74 -3.09
N GLN A 241 -15.55 18.83 -2.82
CA GLN A 241 -14.09 18.86 -2.90
C GLN A 241 -13.45 18.78 -1.52
N VAL A 242 -12.54 17.84 -1.37
CA VAL A 242 -11.76 17.64 -0.14
C VAL A 242 -10.27 17.75 -0.46
N LYS A 243 -9.57 18.64 0.22
CA LYS A 243 -8.11 18.73 0.16
C LYS A 243 -7.51 17.59 0.95
N SER A 244 -6.57 16.89 0.37
CA SER A 244 -5.88 15.76 0.95
C SER A 244 -4.41 15.76 0.53
N ARG A 245 -3.66 14.75 1.02
CA ARG A 245 -2.27 14.52 0.65
C ARG A 245 -2.06 13.06 0.31
N ILE A 246 -1.10 12.81 -0.57
CA ILE A 246 -0.65 11.46 -0.87
C ILE A 246 0.00 10.88 0.38
N SER A 247 -0.71 9.98 1.07
CA SER A 247 -0.25 9.32 2.29
C SER A 247 0.67 8.14 2.02
N PHE A 248 0.44 7.45 0.90
CA PHE A 248 1.23 6.29 0.48
C PHE A 248 1.43 6.29 -1.02
N MET A 249 2.62 5.86 -1.44
CA MET A 249 2.98 5.60 -2.83
C MET A 249 3.72 4.27 -2.92
N ALA A 250 3.24 3.35 -3.74
CA ALA A 250 3.90 2.07 -3.96
C ALA A 250 5.30 2.27 -4.59
N LYS A 251 6.20 1.29 -4.40
CA LYS A 251 7.53 1.30 -5.02
C LYS A 251 7.60 0.46 -6.29
N SER A 252 6.52 -0.21 -6.65
CA SER A 252 6.44 -1.06 -7.84
C SER A 252 5.21 -0.69 -8.67
N ILE A 253 5.39 -0.73 -9.98
CA ILE A 253 4.33 -0.48 -10.96
C ILE A 253 3.51 -1.76 -11.14
N THR A 254 2.20 -1.63 -11.18
CA THR A 254 1.29 -2.73 -11.50
C THR A 254 1.35 -3.01 -13.00
N THR A 255 1.74 -4.23 -13.38
CA THR A 255 1.99 -4.63 -14.78
C THR A 255 0.74 -4.58 -15.66
N ASN A 256 -0.44 -4.86 -15.10
CA ASN A 256 -1.69 -4.91 -15.85
C ASN A 256 -2.11 -3.57 -16.47
N ASN A 257 -1.87 -2.46 -15.78
CA ASN A 257 -2.33 -1.12 -16.20
C ASN A 257 -1.21 -0.07 -16.22
N ARG A 258 0.05 -0.46 -15.99
CA ARG A 258 1.24 0.42 -15.94
C ARG A 258 1.04 1.63 -15.04
N THR A 259 0.43 1.42 -13.89
CA THR A 259 0.22 2.47 -12.89
C THR A 259 0.90 2.14 -11.58
N LEU A 260 1.32 3.18 -10.88
CA LEU A 260 1.84 3.11 -9.52
C LEU A 260 0.69 3.34 -8.55
N PRO A 261 0.33 2.38 -7.67
CA PRO A 261 -0.70 2.59 -6.66
C PRO A 261 -0.34 3.71 -5.71
N ILE A 262 -1.26 4.65 -5.52
CA ILE A 262 -1.17 5.73 -4.53
C ILE A 262 -2.41 5.73 -3.64
N GLU A 263 -2.26 6.15 -2.39
CA GLU A 263 -3.37 6.32 -1.46
C GLU A 263 -3.35 7.71 -0.85
N MET A 264 -4.53 8.26 -0.66
CA MET A 264 -4.80 9.59 -0.10
C MET A 264 -5.75 9.43 1.09
N MET A 265 -5.53 10.22 2.15
CA MET A 265 -6.36 10.25 3.36
C MET A 265 -6.76 11.67 3.70
#